data_6f2f1f3d2fe23273841466e1acc76943
#
_entry.id   6f2f1f3d2fe23273841466e1acc76943
#
_cell.length_a   1.000
_cell.length_b   1.000
_cell.length_c   1.000
_cell.angle_alpha   90.00
_cell.angle_beta   90.00
_cell.angle_gamma   90.00
#
_symmetry.space_group_name_H-M   'P 1'
#
loop_
_entity.id
_entity.type
_entity.pdbx_description
1 polymer ?
#
loop_
_entity_poly.entity_id
_entity_poly.type
_entity_poly.pdbx_seq_one_letter_code
_entity_poly.pdbx_strand_id
1 'polypeptide(L)'
;MNDYIISEPWALFEEAVTQEITQEELDAQLFNGLLTVCRNERNKRLAETDWIHLPDVTVSEEMKEKLINYRQELRDMTDTFSAWYNEKSEEDRYRISNLSMPWPEKP
;
A
#
# COMPACT_ATOMS: atom_id res chain seq x y z
N MET A 1 26.39 -39.46 16.57
CA MET A 1 26.13 -38.71 16.32
C MET A 1 25.96 -38.15 16.01
N ASN A 2 25.82 -38.07 15.67
CA ASN A 2 25.58 -37.07 15.40
C ASN A 2 25.00 -36.68 15.07
N ASP A 3 24.68 -36.75 14.90
CA ASP A 3 24.19 -36.13 14.54
C ASP A 3 23.70 -35.54 14.50
N TYR A 4 23.52 -35.52 14.54
CA TYR A 4 23.11 -34.62 14.47
C TYR A 4 22.96 -33.86 14.00
N ILE A 5 22.71 -33.72 13.65
CA ILE A 5 22.92 -33.02 13.31
C ILE A 5 22.29 -32.41 12.76
N ILE A 6 22.04 -32.39 12.31
CA ILE A 6 21.48 -31.94 11.70
C ILE A 6 20.37 -31.99 11.44
N SER A 7 20.15 -32.42 11.60
CA SER A 7 18.85 -32.55 11.45
C SER A 7 18.10 -31.64 12.22
N GLU A 8 18.56 -30.57 12.45
CA GLU A 8 17.86 -29.50 13.11
C GLU A 8 17.50 -28.48 12.08
N PRO A 9 16.30 -28.61 11.48
CA PRO A 9 15.86 -27.64 10.46
C PRO A 9 15.73 -26.23 11.02
N TRP A 10 15.49 -26.09 12.33
CA TRP A 10 15.46 -24.79 12.96
C TRP A 10 16.85 -24.10 12.92
N ALA A 11 17.93 -24.87 12.89
CA ALA A 11 19.25 -24.28 12.79
C ALA A 11 19.47 -23.58 11.46
N LEU A 12 18.92 -24.14 10.38
CA LEU A 12 18.98 -23.50 9.08
C LEU A 12 18.12 -22.24 9.04
N PHE A 13 16.96 -22.31 9.69
CA PHE A 13 16.09 -21.15 9.79
C PHE A 13 16.74 -20.04 10.61
N GLU A 14 17.35 -20.40 11.73
CA GLU A 14 18.03 -19.45 12.58
C GLU A 14 19.17 -18.77 11.84
N GLU A 15 19.92 -19.50 11.04
CA GLU A 15 20.98 -18.96 10.25
C GLU A 15 20.46 -17.97 9.22
N ALA A 16 19.34 -18.29 8.59
CA ALA A 16 18.70 -17.40 7.64
C ALA A 16 18.20 -16.13 8.33
N VAL A 17 17.68 -16.26 9.54
CA VAL A 17 17.19 -15.12 10.33
C VAL A 17 18.33 -14.22 10.78
N THR A 18 19.50 -14.79 11.04
CA THR A 18 20.66 -14.00 11.47
C THR A 18 21.40 -13.34 10.31
N GLN A 19 21.03 -13.61 9.07
CA GLN A 19 21.55 -12.82 7.96
C GLN A 19 21.14 -11.38 8.19
N GLU A 20 22.12 -10.51 8.15
CA GLU A 20 21.86 -9.11 8.41
C GLU A 20 20.96 -8.50 7.35
N ILE A 21 19.77 -8.11 7.78
CA ILE A 21 18.94 -7.22 7.01
C ILE A 21 19.15 -5.85 7.59
N THR A 22 19.63 -4.93 6.79
CA THR A 22 19.87 -3.57 7.26
C THR A 22 18.56 -2.87 7.54
N GLN A 23 18.61 -1.82 8.34
CA GLN A 23 17.44 -1.00 8.60
C GLN A 23 16.89 -0.42 7.30
N GLU A 24 17.76 -0.04 6.37
CA GLU A 24 17.36 0.46 5.06
C GLU A 24 16.58 -0.57 4.28
N GLU A 25 17.01 -1.83 4.33
CA GLU A 25 16.32 -2.91 3.63
C GLU A 25 14.95 -3.19 4.24
N LEU A 26 14.85 -3.16 5.56
CA LEU A 26 13.57 -3.32 6.25
C LEU A 26 12.61 -2.19 5.90
N ASP A 27 13.10 -0.96 5.90
CA ASP A 27 12.30 0.20 5.55
C ASP A 27 11.82 0.11 4.11
N ALA A 28 12.69 -0.33 3.20
CA ALA A 28 12.32 -0.50 1.78
C ALA A 28 11.25 -1.59 1.62
N GLN A 29 11.38 -2.70 2.33
CA GLN A 29 10.39 -3.78 2.29
C GLN A 29 9.04 -3.31 2.82
N LEU A 30 9.04 -2.58 3.93
CA LEU A 30 7.83 -2.03 4.51
C LEU A 30 7.16 -1.06 3.55
N PHE A 31 7.92 -0.12 3.00
CA PHE A 31 7.40 0.85 2.04
C PHE A 31 6.79 0.17 0.83
N ASN A 32 7.50 -0.78 0.23
CA ASN A 32 7.04 -1.48 -0.97
C ASN A 32 5.78 -2.30 -0.69
N GLY A 33 5.70 -2.94 0.48
CA GLY A 33 4.51 -3.68 0.88
C GLY A 33 3.30 -2.78 1.02
N LEU A 34 3.48 -1.64 1.70
CA LEU A 34 2.40 -0.66 1.88
C LEU A 34 2.01 -0.01 0.56
N LEU A 35 2.98 0.23 -0.32
CA LEU A 35 2.69 0.78 -1.65
C LEU A 35 1.84 -0.19 -2.47
N THR A 36 2.09 -1.48 -2.35
CA THR A 36 1.28 -2.50 -3.00
C THR A 36 -0.15 -2.48 -2.48
N VAL A 37 -0.33 -2.38 -1.16
CA VAL A 37 -1.66 -2.25 -0.55
C VAL A 37 -2.35 -0.99 -1.07
N CYS A 38 -1.63 0.12 -1.14
CA CYS A 38 -2.15 1.38 -1.66
C CYS A 38 -2.63 1.24 -3.10
N ARG A 39 -1.83 0.62 -3.96
CA ARG A 39 -2.19 0.42 -5.37
C ARG A 39 -3.42 -0.47 -5.53
N ASN A 40 -3.52 -1.52 -4.75
CA ASN A 40 -4.65 -2.43 -4.82
C ASN A 40 -5.94 -1.74 -4.40
N GLU A 41 -5.90 -0.99 -3.32
CA GLU A 41 -7.07 -0.23 -2.86
C GLU A 41 -7.43 0.87 -3.85
N ARG A 42 -6.45 1.58 -4.40
CA ARG A 42 -6.67 2.58 -5.44
C ARG A 42 -7.40 1.99 -6.64
N ASN A 43 -6.92 0.85 -7.13
CA ASN A 43 -7.52 0.19 -8.28
C ASN A 43 -8.95 -0.24 -7.99
N LYS A 44 -9.21 -0.72 -6.78
CA LYS A 44 -10.55 -1.08 -6.34
C LYS A 44 -11.47 0.14 -6.36
N ARG A 45 -11.01 1.26 -5.83
CA ARG A 45 -11.80 2.50 -5.79
C ARG A 45 -12.03 3.08 -7.17
N LEU A 46 -11.04 2.98 -8.07
CA LEU A 46 -11.23 3.38 -9.47
C LEU A 46 -12.30 2.52 -10.14
N ALA A 47 -12.26 1.21 -9.91
CA ALA A 47 -13.26 0.29 -10.48
C ALA A 47 -14.66 0.62 -9.99
N GLU A 48 -14.81 1.03 -8.74
CA GLU A 48 -16.10 1.41 -8.17
C GLU A 48 -16.74 2.61 -8.87
N THR A 49 -15.96 3.43 -9.55
CA THR A 49 -16.46 4.63 -10.24
C THR A 49 -16.28 4.58 -11.75
N ASP A 50 -15.87 3.45 -12.32
CA ASP A 50 -15.70 3.31 -13.78
C ASP A 50 -16.99 3.49 -14.54
N TRP A 51 -18.15 3.27 -13.91
CA TRP A 51 -19.45 3.45 -14.51
C TRP A 51 -19.68 4.86 -15.06
N ILE A 52 -18.94 5.85 -14.57
CA ILE A 52 -19.12 7.24 -15.02
C ILE A 52 -18.79 7.40 -16.50
N HIS A 53 -18.02 6.49 -17.08
CA HIS A 53 -17.63 6.52 -18.48
C HIS A 53 -18.64 5.82 -19.39
N LEU A 54 -19.68 5.21 -18.82
CA LEU A 54 -20.72 4.57 -19.62
C LEU A 54 -21.61 5.63 -20.30
N PRO A 55 -22.00 5.39 -21.56
CA PRO A 55 -22.77 6.41 -22.31
C PRO A 55 -24.15 6.70 -21.74
N ASP A 56 -24.73 5.78 -20.99
CA ASP A 56 -26.07 5.93 -20.44
C ASP A 56 -26.11 6.54 -19.05
N VAL A 57 -24.97 6.97 -18.53
CA VAL A 57 -24.90 7.53 -17.19
C VAL A 57 -25.50 8.93 -17.17
N THR A 58 -26.47 9.11 -16.26
CA THR A 58 -27.11 10.40 -16.03
C THR A 58 -26.74 10.90 -14.64
N VAL A 59 -25.81 11.83 -14.57
CA VAL A 59 -25.44 12.49 -13.33
C VAL A 59 -25.38 13.99 -13.60
N SER A 60 -25.52 14.79 -12.55
CA SER A 60 -25.38 16.23 -12.68
C SER A 60 -23.95 16.58 -13.08
N GLU A 61 -23.79 17.72 -13.72
CA GLU A 61 -22.44 18.22 -14.09
C GLU A 61 -21.60 18.41 -12.85
N GLU A 62 -22.18 18.88 -11.77
CA GLU A 62 -21.48 19.06 -10.50
C GLU A 62 -20.96 17.73 -9.96
N MET A 63 -21.79 16.69 -9.94
CA MET A 63 -21.37 15.37 -9.47
C MET A 63 -20.33 14.77 -10.40
N LYS A 64 -20.49 14.95 -11.70
CA LYS A 64 -19.53 14.47 -12.69
C LYS A 64 -18.16 15.08 -12.45
N GLU A 65 -18.10 16.38 -12.21
CA GLU A 65 -16.85 17.08 -11.93
C GLU A 65 -16.21 16.57 -10.65
N LYS A 66 -17.01 16.37 -9.61
CA LYS A 66 -16.53 15.82 -8.34
C LYS A 66 -15.93 14.41 -8.50
N LEU A 67 -16.59 13.57 -9.31
CA LEU A 67 -16.11 12.22 -9.58
C LEU A 67 -14.82 12.23 -10.40
N ILE A 68 -14.71 13.11 -11.37
CA ILE A 68 -13.50 13.26 -12.17
C ILE A 68 -12.33 13.68 -11.27
N ASN A 69 -12.55 14.64 -10.40
CA ASN A 69 -11.52 15.10 -9.45
C ASN A 69 -11.12 13.99 -8.48
N TYR A 70 -12.10 13.26 -7.95
CA TYR A 70 -11.85 12.12 -7.06
C TYR A 70 -11.00 11.06 -7.77
N ARG A 71 -11.32 10.73 -9.00
CA ARG A 71 -10.57 9.75 -9.78
C ARG A 71 -9.14 10.23 -10.06
N GLN A 72 -8.96 11.52 -10.27
CA GLN A 72 -7.61 12.08 -10.46
C GLN A 72 -6.80 11.96 -9.17
N GLU A 73 -7.42 12.27 -8.03
CA GLU A 73 -6.76 12.10 -6.74
C GLU A 73 -6.37 10.65 -6.48
N LEU A 74 -7.21 9.69 -6.91
CA LEU A 74 -6.89 8.28 -6.83
C LEU A 74 -5.70 7.90 -7.71
N ARG A 75 -5.63 8.45 -8.93
CA ARG A 75 -4.49 8.21 -9.81
C ARG A 75 -3.20 8.74 -9.22
N ASP A 76 -3.28 9.87 -8.51
CA ASP A 76 -2.13 10.49 -7.88
C ASP A 76 -1.81 9.90 -6.52
N MET A 77 -2.60 8.94 -6.04
CA MET A 77 -2.51 8.43 -4.68
C MET A 77 -1.16 7.83 -4.33
N THR A 78 -0.46 7.21 -5.28
CA THR A 78 0.86 6.64 -5.00
C THR A 78 1.86 7.73 -4.63
N ASP A 79 1.80 8.88 -5.30
CA ASP A 79 2.66 10.02 -4.98
C ASP A 79 2.27 10.65 -3.66
N THR A 80 0.97 10.79 -3.43
CA THR A 80 0.42 11.30 -2.17
C THR A 80 0.84 10.41 -1.01
N PHE A 81 0.71 9.09 -1.19
CA PHE A 81 1.12 8.12 -0.17
C PHE A 81 2.61 8.24 0.14
N SER A 82 3.44 8.33 -0.90
CA SER A 82 4.90 8.41 -0.72
C SER A 82 5.29 9.63 0.10
N ALA A 83 4.72 10.78 -0.20
CA ALA A 83 4.99 12.01 0.55
C ALA A 83 4.52 11.89 2.00
N TRP A 84 3.32 11.35 2.20
CA TRP A 84 2.73 11.16 3.52
C TRP A 84 3.55 10.16 4.36
N TYR A 85 4.00 9.07 3.73
CA TYR A 85 4.83 8.06 4.40
C TYR A 85 6.15 8.68 4.87
N ASN A 86 6.76 9.51 4.05
CA ASN A 86 8.04 10.12 4.38
C ASN A 86 7.94 11.10 5.55
N GLU A 87 6.75 11.62 5.83
CA GLU A 87 6.52 12.49 6.96
C GLU A 87 6.34 11.73 8.28
N LYS A 88 6.12 10.42 8.21
CA LYS A 88 5.88 9.60 9.39
C LYS A 88 7.17 9.23 10.09
N SER A 89 7.12 9.14 11.42
CA SER A 89 8.23 8.60 12.19
C SER A 89 8.36 7.11 11.89
N GLU A 90 9.56 6.57 12.15
CA GLU A 90 9.82 5.15 11.96
C GLU A 90 8.82 4.28 12.72
N GLU A 91 8.52 4.66 13.95
CA GLU A 91 7.55 3.92 14.77
C GLU A 91 6.15 3.94 14.16
N ASP A 92 5.72 5.11 13.68
CA ASP A 92 4.38 5.25 13.10
C ASP A 92 4.25 4.48 11.79
N ARG A 93 5.34 4.33 11.04
CA ARG A 93 5.31 3.58 9.78
C ARG A 93 4.89 2.13 9.96
N TYR A 94 5.26 1.51 11.09
CA TYR A 94 4.88 0.13 11.38
C TYR A 94 3.42 -0.01 11.77
N ARG A 95 2.73 1.10 12.02
CA ARG A 95 1.31 1.10 12.40
C ARG A 95 0.38 1.48 11.26
N ILE A 96 0.94 1.73 10.08
CA ILE A 96 0.14 2.12 8.93
C ILE A 96 -0.71 0.94 8.47
N SER A 97 -2.00 1.22 8.25
CA SER A 97 -2.93 0.28 7.64
C SER A 97 -3.56 0.96 6.43
N ASN A 98 -4.26 0.16 5.62
CA ASN A 98 -5.00 0.69 4.49
C ASN A 98 -5.94 1.83 4.89
N LEU A 99 -6.63 1.68 6.04
CA LEU A 99 -7.59 2.68 6.49
C LEU A 99 -6.94 3.96 7.00
N SER A 100 -5.68 3.91 7.41
CA SER A 100 -4.98 5.09 7.93
C SER A 100 -4.31 5.92 6.84
N MET A 101 -4.28 5.43 5.60
CA MET A 101 -3.72 6.17 4.48
C MET A 101 -4.60 7.37 4.12
N PRO A 102 -4.01 8.42 3.53
CA PRO A 102 -4.75 9.66 3.23
C PRO A 102 -5.62 9.55 1.98
N TRP A 103 -6.63 8.68 2.02
CA TRP A 103 -7.53 8.48 0.90
C TRP A 103 -8.40 9.72 0.65
N PRO A 104 -8.63 10.07 -0.63
CA PRO A 104 -9.59 11.13 -0.94
C PRO A 104 -10.99 10.68 -0.57
N GLU A 105 -11.84 11.66 -0.23
CA GLU A 105 -13.22 11.38 0.14
C GLU A 105 -14.04 11.14 -1.12
N LYS A 106 -14.80 10.04 -1.12
CA LYS A 106 -15.65 9.70 -2.24
C LYS A 106 -16.87 10.63 -2.27
N PRO A 107 -17.15 11.26 -3.42
CA PRO A 107 -18.30 12.15 -3.55
C PRO A 107 -19.64 11.45 -3.38
#